data_fb33c34ee6c0d8e4b2c8390c9624d5cb
#
_entry.id   fb33c34ee6c0d8e4b2c8390c9624d5cb
#
_cell.length_a   1.000
_cell.length_b   1.000
_cell.length_c   1.000
_cell.angle_alpha   90.00
_cell.angle_beta   90.00
_cell.angle_gamma   90.00
#
_symmetry.space_group_name_H-M   'P 1'
#
loop_
_entity.id
_entity.type
_entity.pdbx_description
1 polymer ?
#
loop_
_entity_poly.entity_id
_entity_poly.type
_entity_poly.pdbx_seq_one_letter_code
_entity_poly.pdbx_strand_id
1 'polypeptide(L)'
;MEKNISHLVVAACMASMLTGCGIYTKYRQPETNTDGLFGALPEEVDTTSSLADLKWEELFTDASLRKLITRALEANTDLNVARLKVEEARASLSAAKQAYLPSAQLDLEGALSSFDGSKPTKTYSLGASASWKLDFFGKLTNAKRRERAALEQSEAYRQVVQTQLIATVAESYYTLLMLDEQVAVTTETVESWKEYIRSLKALMRAGQADRATVN
;
A
#
# COMPACT_ATOMS: atom_id res chain seq x y z
N MET A 1 44.86 11.95 49.30
CA MET A 1 44.89 11.11 48.05
C MET A 1 43.60 10.32 47.87
N GLU A 2 43.04 9.70 48.88
CA GLU A 2 41.80 8.87 48.80
C GLU A 2 40.56 9.63 48.30
N LYS A 3 40.30 10.87 48.72
CA LYS A 3 39.14 11.65 48.24
C LYS A 3 39.17 11.89 46.71
N ASN A 4 40.33 12.13 46.14
CA ASN A 4 40.48 12.37 44.68
C ASN A 4 40.24 11.10 43.85
N ILE A 5 40.61 9.93 44.39
CA ILE A 5 40.39 8.64 43.74
C ILE A 5 38.88 8.31 43.72
N SER A 6 38.16 8.58 44.83
CA SER A 6 36.70 8.39 44.91
C SER A 6 35.95 9.26 43.88
N HIS A 7 36.33 10.53 43.71
CA HIS A 7 35.73 11.41 42.70
C HIS A 7 36.06 10.93 41.26
N LEU A 8 37.23 10.41 41.03
CA LEU A 8 37.65 9.89 39.72
C LEU A 8 36.87 8.62 39.37
N VAL A 9 36.63 7.72 40.34
CA VAL A 9 35.85 6.50 40.15
C VAL A 9 34.36 6.84 39.88
N VAL A 10 33.81 7.78 40.63
CA VAL A 10 32.39 8.23 40.41
C VAL A 10 32.25 8.89 39.03
N ALA A 11 33.19 9.72 38.61
CA ALA A 11 33.19 10.32 37.28
C ALA A 11 33.33 9.28 36.16
N ALA A 12 34.17 8.26 36.32
CA ALA A 12 34.34 7.17 35.37
C ALA A 12 33.07 6.31 35.28
N CYS A 13 32.41 6.00 36.41
CA CYS A 13 31.13 5.31 36.42
C CYS A 13 29.98 6.13 35.78
N MET A 14 29.94 7.44 35.98
CA MET A 14 28.99 8.30 35.28
C MET A 14 29.27 8.38 33.78
N ALA A 15 30.54 8.45 33.36
CA ALA A 15 30.92 8.45 31.96
C ALA A 15 30.55 7.13 31.26
N SER A 16 30.70 5.99 31.92
CA SER A 16 30.34 4.68 31.38
C SER A 16 28.82 4.50 31.25
N MET A 17 28.00 5.15 32.07
CA MET A 17 26.55 5.15 31.92
C MET A 17 26.06 6.01 30.74
N LEU A 18 26.82 6.98 30.27
CA LEU A 18 26.49 7.82 29.13
C LEU A 18 26.73 7.13 27.77
N THR A 19 27.56 6.08 27.71
CA THR A 19 27.81 5.34 26.47
C THR A 19 26.75 4.31 26.10
N GLY A 20 25.80 4.01 27.01
CA GLY A 20 24.72 3.02 26.81
C GLY A 20 23.53 3.50 25.96
N CYS A 21 23.52 4.74 25.46
CA CYS A 21 22.37 5.32 24.76
C CYS A 21 22.17 4.81 23.31
N GLY A 22 23.01 3.89 22.84
CA GLY A 22 22.97 3.36 21.47
C GLY A 22 22.49 1.91 21.34
N ILE A 23 21.53 1.48 22.19
CA ILE A 23 21.05 0.07 22.23
C ILE A 23 20.40 -0.36 20.90
N TYR A 24 19.98 0.55 20.05
CA TYR A 24 19.30 0.23 18.79
C TYR A 24 20.23 0.40 17.60
N THR A 25 20.59 -0.72 16.97
CA THR A 25 21.25 -0.72 15.66
C THR A 25 20.27 -0.14 14.61
N LYS A 26 20.72 0.84 13.83
CA LYS A 26 19.93 1.35 12.71
C LYS A 26 19.70 0.22 11.72
N TYR A 27 18.45 0.04 11.28
CA TYR A 27 18.15 -0.86 10.19
C TYR A 27 18.96 -0.47 8.95
N ARG A 28 19.64 -1.44 8.37
CA ARG A 28 20.27 -1.35 7.04
C ARG A 28 19.61 -2.39 6.17
N GLN A 29 19.17 -1.98 5.00
CA GLN A 29 18.65 -2.90 4.01
C GLN A 29 19.74 -3.91 3.64
N PRO A 30 19.48 -5.23 3.69
CA PRO A 30 20.44 -6.23 3.23
C PRO A 30 20.79 -5.99 1.76
N GLU A 31 22.05 -6.06 1.43
CA GLU A 31 22.50 -6.06 0.03
C GLU A 31 22.06 -7.40 -0.59
N THR A 32 21.22 -7.33 -1.59
CA THR A 32 20.78 -8.50 -2.34
C THR A 32 21.65 -8.56 -3.60
N ASN A 33 22.41 -9.64 -3.75
CA ASN A 33 23.12 -9.86 -5.00
C ASN A 33 22.11 -10.26 -6.08
N THR A 34 21.97 -9.41 -7.08
CA THR A 34 21.08 -9.61 -8.25
C THR A 34 21.85 -10.01 -9.49
N ASP A 35 23.19 -10.22 -9.40
CA ASP A 35 24.00 -10.59 -10.54
C ASP A 35 23.55 -11.94 -11.12
N GLY A 36 23.26 -11.95 -12.40
CA GLY A 36 22.86 -13.16 -13.14
C GLY A 36 21.41 -13.63 -12.93
N LEU A 37 20.60 -12.98 -12.08
CA LEU A 37 19.18 -13.37 -11.87
C LEU A 37 18.33 -13.25 -13.14
N PHE A 38 18.67 -12.34 -14.04
CA PHE A 38 17.93 -12.08 -15.27
C PHE A 38 18.66 -12.58 -16.54
N GLY A 39 19.69 -13.43 -16.37
CA GLY A 39 20.53 -13.89 -17.47
C GLY A 39 21.52 -12.84 -17.96
N ALA A 40 22.21 -13.14 -19.06
CA ALA A 40 23.10 -12.19 -19.72
C ALA A 40 22.26 -11.11 -20.41
N LEU A 41 22.35 -9.87 -19.93
CA LEU A 41 21.76 -8.73 -20.64
C LEU A 41 22.52 -8.52 -21.96
N PRO A 42 21.84 -8.16 -23.07
CA PRO A 42 22.51 -7.70 -24.28
C PRO A 42 23.42 -6.49 -23.96
N GLU A 43 24.56 -6.40 -24.63
CA GLU A 43 25.62 -5.42 -24.34
C GLU A 43 25.18 -3.95 -24.51
N GLU A 44 24.00 -3.68 -25.10
CA GLU A 44 23.42 -2.34 -25.37
C GLU A 44 22.06 -2.12 -24.68
N VAL A 45 21.82 -2.68 -23.50
CA VAL A 45 20.60 -2.33 -22.76
C VAL A 45 20.79 -0.98 -22.07
N ASP A 46 20.03 0.02 -22.49
CA ASP A 46 19.91 1.27 -21.78
C ASP A 46 19.28 1.03 -20.39
N THR A 47 20.13 0.95 -19.38
CA THR A 47 19.69 0.76 -17.98
C THR A 47 19.24 2.06 -17.33
N THR A 48 19.25 3.19 -18.04
CA THR A 48 18.85 4.49 -17.52
C THR A 48 17.36 4.73 -17.57
N SER A 49 16.62 3.98 -18.41
CA SER A 49 15.16 4.06 -18.53
C SER A 49 14.53 2.72 -18.19
N SER A 50 13.67 2.69 -17.18
CA SER A 50 12.90 1.53 -16.79
C SER A 50 11.43 1.68 -17.23
N LEU A 51 10.83 0.60 -17.71
CA LEU A 51 9.36 0.55 -17.93
C LEU A 51 8.58 0.92 -16.66
N ALA A 52 9.17 0.72 -15.48
CA ALA A 52 8.57 1.09 -14.21
C ALA A 52 8.48 2.61 -13.98
N ASP A 53 9.29 3.41 -14.70
CA ASP A 53 9.31 4.86 -14.61
C ASP A 53 8.30 5.52 -15.56
N LEU A 54 7.76 4.75 -16.52
CA LEU A 54 6.74 5.23 -17.45
C LEU A 54 5.39 5.43 -16.73
N LYS A 55 4.74 6.53 -17.06
CA LYS A 55 3.36 6.75 -16.64
C LYS A 55 2.44 5.79 -17.40
N TRP A 56 1.42 5.28 -16.74
CA TRP A 56 0.47 4.36 -17.38
C TRP A 56 -0.21 4.97 -18.61
N GLU A 57 -0.36 6.30 -18.66
CA GLU A 57 -0.88 7.04 -19.82
C GLU A 57 0.03 6.97 -21.05
N GLU A 58 1.32 6.77 -20.83
CA GLU A 58 2.31 6.60 -21.91
C GLU A 58 2.35 5.14 -22.38
N LEU A 59 2.09 4.20 -21.46
CA LEU A 59 2.06 2.78 -21.76
C LEU A 59 0.82 2.37 -22.57
N PHE A 60 -0.35 2.90 -22.25
CA PHE A 60 -1.61 2.59 -22.93
C PHE A 60 -2.04 3.73 -23.87
N THR A 61 -2.04 3.48 -25.18
CA THR A 61 -2.38 4.47 -26.21
C THR A 61 -3.86 4.49 -26.57
N ASP A 62 -4.61 3.42 -26.30
CA ASP A 62 -6.04 3.31 -26.59
C ASP A 62 -6.87 4.30 -25.74
N ALA A 63 -7.63 5.15 -26.43
CA ALA A 63 -8.43 6.19 -25.78
C ALA A 63 -9.59 5.62 -24.94
N SER A 64 -10.17 4.47 -25.34
CA SER A 64 -11.25 3.81 -24.61
C SER A 64 -10.73 3.18 -23.33
N LEU A 65 -9.60 2.47 -23.42
CA LEU A 65 -8.92 1.90 -22.26
C LEU A 65 -8.52 2.99 -21.26
N ARG A 66 -7.95 4.11 -21.71
CA ARG A 66 -7.58 5.25 -20.85
C ARG A 66 -8.78 5.80 -20.08
N LYS A 67 -9.94 5.95 -20.74
CA LYS A 67 -11.17 6.38 -20.06
C LYS A 67 -11.63 5.41 -18.99
N LEU A 68 -11.55 4.11 -19.27
CA LEU A 68 -11.90 3.06 -18.30
C LEU A 68 -10.97 3.07 -17.10
N ILE A 69 -9.65 3.16 -17.31
CA ILE A 69 -8.67 3.24 -16.24
C ILE A 69 -8.91 4.50 -15.38
N THR A 70 -9.09 5.67 -15.99
CA THR A 70 -9.37 6.91 -15.27
C THR A 70 -10.62 6.77 -14.38
N ARG A 71 -11.71 6.26 -14.94
CA ARG A 71 -12.94 6.03 -14.18
C ARG A 71 -12.75 5.01 -13.03
N ALA A 72 -11.98 3.96 -13.27
CA ALA A 72 -11.66 2.98 -12.24
C ALA A 72 -10.86 3.60 -11.10
N LEU A 73 -9.83 4.43 -11.41
CA LEU A 73 -9.01 5.13 -10.42
C LEU A 73 -9.81 6.14 -9.59
N GLU A 74 -10.88 6.71 -10.12
CA GLU A 74 -11.77 7.64 -9.42
C GLU A 74 -12.78 6.93 -8.52
N ALA A 75 -13.36 5.82 -9.00
CA ALA A 75 -14.53 5.20 -8.38
C ALA A 75 -14.21 3.92 -7.57
N ASN A 76 -13.00 3.37 -7.66
CA ASN A 76 -12.67 2.12 -7.00
C ASN A 76 -12.62 2.27 -5.47
N THR A 77 -13.37 1.40 -4.78
CA THR A 77 -13.48 1.42 -3.31
C THR A 77 -12.17 1.06 -2.63
N ASP A 78 -11.45 0.05 -3.14
CA ASP A 78 -10.22 -0.42 -2.50
C ASP A 78 -9.11 0.63 -2.58
N LEU A 79 -9.02 1.35 -3.71
CA LEU A 79 -8.09 2.47 -3.85
C LEU A 79 -8.47 3.64 -2.92
N ASN A 80 -9.75 3.91 -2.72
CA ASN A 80 -10.22 4.91 -1.78
C ASN A 80 -9.91 4.52 -0.33
N VAL A 81 -10.09 3.25 0.03
CA VAL A 81 -9.68 2.71 1.35
C VAL A 81 -8.17 2.84 1.53
N ALA A 82 -7.37 2.52 0.51
CA ALA A 82 -5.92 2.68 0.58
C ALA A 82 -5.50 4.15 0.76
N ARG A 83 -6.19 5.12 0.12
CA ARG A 83 -5.99 6.56 0.35
C ARG A 83 -6.31 6.97 1.78
N LEU A 84 -7.42 6.51 2.33
CA LEU A 84 -7.81 6.79 3.72
C LEU A 84 -6.81 6.20 4.74
N LYS A 85 -6.24 5.03 4.47
CA LYS A 85 -5.17 4.46 5.30
C LYS A 85 -3.90 5.31 5.32
N VAL A 86 -3.57 5.98 4.20
CA VAL A 86 -2.47 6.95 4.17
C VAL A 86 -2.78 8.16 5.07
N GLU A 87 -4.02 8.68 5.03
CA GLU A 87 -4.44 9.78 5.90
C GLU A 87 -4.41 9.39 7.39
N GLU A 88 -4.86 8.19 7.73
CA GLU A 88 -4.77 7.63 9.08
C GLU A 88 -3.32 7.54 9.56
N ALA A 89 -2.42 7.01 8.73
CA ALA A 89 -1.00 6.93 9.06
C ALA A 89 -0.35 8.31 9.23
N ARG A 90 -0.75 9.32 8.44
CA ARG A 90 -0.32 10.71 8.60
C ARG A 90 -0.79 11.30 9.93
N ALA A 91 -2.04 11.05 10.31
CA ALA A 91 -2.58 11.48 11.59
C ALA A 91 -1.83 10.84 12.77
N SER A 92 -1.53 9.53 12.67
CA SER A 92 -0.75 8.80 13.67
C SER A 92 0.67 9.34 13.80
N LEU A 93 1.34 9.63 12.69
CA LEU A 93 2.65 10.30 12.71
C LEU A 93 2.57 11.70 13.33
N SER A 94 1.50 12.46 13.07
CA SER A 94 1.29 13.78 13.68
C SER A 94 1.12 13.66 15.19
N ALA A 95 0.31 12.70 15.66
CA ALA A 95 0.16 12.42 17.09
C ALA A 95 1.49 12.04 17.77
N ALA A 96 2.30 11.19 17.10
CA ALA A 96 3.63 10.84 17.61
C ALA A 96 4.59 12.03 17.68
N LYS A 97 4.47 13.01 16.76
CA LYS A 97 5.23 14.27 16.82
C LYS A 97 4.76 15.16 17.99
N GLN A 98 3.45 15.21 18.24
CA GLN A 98 2.87 16.01 19.33
C GLN A 98 3.18 15.44 20.71
N ALA A 99 3.50 14.15 20.82
CA ALA A 99 3.91 13.51 22.08
C ALA A 99 5.19 14.12 22.71
N TYR A 100 5.94 14.94 21.99
CA TYR A 100 7.08 15.72 22.52
C TYR A 100 6.66 17.01 23.20
N LEU A 101 5.42 17.45 23.00
CA LEU A 101 4.92 18.67 23.61
C LEU A 101 4.41 18.40 25.03
N PRO A 102 4.47 19.38 25.94
CA PRO A 102 3.81 19.26 27.21
C PRO A 102 2.30 19.18 27.01
N SER A 103 1.64 18.34 27.84
CA SER A 103 0.18 18.26 27.92
C SER A 103 -0.33 19.03 29.11
N ALA A 104 -1.40 19.80 28.93
CA ALA A 104 -2.14 20.44 29.98
C ALA A 104 -3.55 19.85 30.03
N GLN A 105 -4.03 19.57 31.23
CA GLN A 105 -5.37 19.03 31.48
C GLN A 105 -6.07 19.89 32.53
N LEU A 106 -7.34 20.15 32.28
CA LEU A 106 -8.24 20.82 33.21
C LEU A 106 -9.34 19.82 33.59
N ASP A 107 -9.39 19.49 34.87
CA ASP A 107 -10.34 18.52 35.40
C ASP A 107 -11.43 19.28 36.17
N LEU A 108 -12.68 19.09 35.73
CA LEU A 108 -13.87 19.59 36.38
C LEU A 108 -14.68 18.39 36.86
N GLU A 109 -14.83 18.24 38.14
CA GLU A 109 -15.58 17.14 38.74
C GLU A 109 -16.70 17.65 39.64
N GLY A 110 -17.89 17.09 39.48
CA GLY A 110 -19.03 17.37 40.36
C GLY A 110 -19.58 16.06 40.92
N ALA A 111 -19.68 15.95 42.23
CA ALA A 111 -20.26 14.79 42.90
C ALA A 111 -21.48 15.17 43.74
N LEU A 112 -22.51 14.34 43.70
CA LEU A 112 -23.69 14.37 44.54
C LEU A 112 -23.66 13.11 45.41
N SER A 113 -23.56 13.32 46.73
CA SER A 113 -23.59 12.22 47.71
C SER A 113 -24.77 12.38 48.62
N SER A 114 -25.62 11.34 48.72
CA SER A 114 -26.73 11.25 49.67
C SER A 114 -26.63 9.91 50.38
N PHE A 115 -26.72 9.95 51.70
CA PHE A 115 -26.71 8.74 52.54
C PHE A 115 -27.94 8.79 53.47
N ASP A 116 -28.67 7.68 53.54
CA ASP A 116 -29.77 7.42 54.48
C ASP A 116 -30.85 8.53 54.53
N GLY A 117 -31.32 9.00 53.36
CA GLY A 117 -32.36 10.01 53.27
C GLY A 117 -31.94 11.43 53.68
N SER A 118 -30.66 11.67 53.98
CA SER A 118 -30.11 13.00 54.26
C SER A 118 -30.08 13.90 53.02
N LYS A 119 -30.03 15.23 53.25
CA LYS A 119 -29.92 16.19 52.14
C LYS A 119 -28.66 15.90 51.34
N PRO A 120 -28.74 15.83 49.98
CA PRO A 120 -27.58 15.60 49.15
C PRO A 120 -26.50 16.64 49.34
N THR A 121 -25.27 16.18 49.60
CA THR A 121 -24.08 17.03 49.62
C THR A 121 -23.55 17.16 48.20
N LYS A 122 -23.35 18.40 47.75
CA LYS A 122 -22.79 18.75 46.44
C LYS A 122 -21.34 19.13 46.63
N THR A 123 -20.45 18.42 45.95
CA THR A 123 -19.02 18.73 45.96
C THR A 123 -18.60 19.08 44.53
N TYR A 124 -17.87 20.16 44.37
CA TYR A 124 -17.28 20.56 43.09
C TYR A 124 -15.78 20.69 43.29
N SER A 125 -15.02 20.07 42.38
CA SER A 125 -13.57 20.22 42.33
C SER A 125 -13.13 20.71 40.98
N LEU A 126 -12.15 21.60 40.97
CA LEU A 126 -11.48 22.14 39.81
C LEU A 126 -10.00 21.86 39.98
N GLY A 127 -9.46 21.01 39.11
CA GLY A 127 -8.04 20.68 39.06
C GLY A 127 -7.42 21.15 37.74
N ALA A 128 -6.18 21.61 37.81
CA ALA A 128 -5.36 21.85 36.62
C ALA A 128 -4.05 21.09 36.78
N SER A 129 -3.67 20.33 35.77
CA SER A 129 -2.41 19.58 35.72
C SER A 129 -1.66 19.82 34.44
N ALA A 130 -0.32 19.80 34.51
CA ALA A 130 0.53 19.84 33.33
C ALA A 130 1.59 18.71 33.44
N SER A 131 1.82 18.01 32.35
CA SER A 131 2.85 16.97 32.32
C SER A 131 3.69 17.06 31.04
N TRP A 132 4.99 16.79 31.18
CA TRP A 132 5.91 16.78 30.06
C TRP A 132 6.78 15.55 30.11
N LYS A 133 6.85 14.81 28.99
CA LYS A 133 7.63 13.59 28.86
C LYS A 133 8.94 13.92 28.16
N LEU A 134 10.05 13.83 28.89
CA LEU A 134 11.39 13.97 28.31
C LEU A 134 11.90 12.62 27.78
N ASP A 135 12.46 12.62 26.57
CA ASP A 135 12.85 11.38 25.86
C ASP A 135 14.33 11.03 26.10
N PHE A 136 14.69 10.68 27.31
CA PHE A 136 16.09 10.32 27.66
C PHE A 136 16.57 9.01 27.02
N PHE A 137 15.66 8.05 26.80
CA PHE A 137 16.00 6.71 26.30
C PHE A 137 15.48 6.45 24.89
N GLY A 138 15.05 7.46 24.17
CA GLY A 138 14.63 7.34 22.79
C GLY A 138 13.26 6.67 22.57
N LYS A 139 12.41 6.55 23.58
CA LYS A 139 11.08 5.95 23.46
C LYS A 139 10.19 6.72 22.48
N LEU A 140 10.10 8.04 22.62
CA LEU A 140 9.32 8.90 21.75
C LEU A 140 9.95 8.97 20.36
N THR A 141 11.28 9.02 20.29
CA THR A 141 12.05 9.02 19.04
C THR A 141 11.78 7.76 18.23
N ASN A 142 11.80 6.60 18.86
CA ASN A 142 11.54 5.33 18.16
C ASN A 142 10.05 5.17 17.83
N ALA A 143 9.12 5.66 18.67
CA ALA A 143 7.71 5.70 18.32
C ALA A 143 7.46 6.54 17.06
N LYS A 144 8.02 7.76 16.99
CA LYS A 144 7.94 8.61 15.79
C LYS A 144 8.56 7.95 14.55
N ARG A 145 9.70 7.26 14.70
CA ARG A 145 10.32 6.52 13.58
C ARG A 145 9.44 5.40 13.08
N ARG A 146 8.80 4.66 14.00
CA ARG A 146 7.83 3.62 13.67
C ARG A 146 6.66 4.18 12.87
N GLU A 147 6.04 5.27 13.33
CA GLU A 147 4.90 5.89 12.62
C GLU A 147 5.32 6.46 11.26
N ARG A 148 6.55 6.93 11.13
CA ARG A 148 7.09 7.36 9.83
C ARG A 148 7.21 6.18 8.86
N ALA A 149 7.76 5.05 9.31
CA ALA A 149 7.86 3.84 8.50
C ALA A 149 6.47 3.28 8.14
N ALA A 150 5.50 3.37 9.06
CA ALA A 150 4.12 2.97 8.79
C ALA A 150 3.45 3.86 7.72
N LEU A 151 3.74 5.16 7.71
CA LEU A 151 3.29 6.06 6.65
C LEU A 151 3.90 5.68 5.29
N GLU A 152 5.22 5.48 5.22
CA GLU A 152 5.92 5.05 4.00
C GLU A 152 5.36 3.71 3.48
N GLN A 153 5.08 2.77 4.38
CA GLN A 153 4.41 1.51 4.05
C GLN A 153 3.01 1.72 3.46
N SER A 154 2.21 2.61 4.05
CA SER A 154 0.85 2.89 3.57
C SER A 154 0.87 3.56 2.18
N GLU A 155 1.83 4.45 1.94
CA GLU A 155 2.00 5.09 0.63
C GLU A 155 2.42 4.08 -0.44
N ALA A 156 3.35 3.17 -0.12
CA ALA A 156 3.74 2.08 -1.00
C ALA A 156 2.57 1.12 -1.28
N TYR A 157 1.80 0.76 -0.25
CA TYR A 157 0.62 -0.10 -0.41
C TYR A 157 -0.45 0.54 -1.31
N ARG A 158 -0.72 1.84 -1.15
CA ARG A 158 -1.63 2.58 -2.05
C ARG A 158 -1.15 2.49 -3.50
N GLN A 159 0.16 2.60 -3.74
CA GLN A 159 0.73 2.47 -5.08
C GLN A 159 0.53 1.05 -5.65
N VAL A 160 0.72 0.01 -4.83
CA VAL A 160 0.46 -1.39 -5.24
C VAL A 160 -1.00 -1.56 -5.65
N VAL A 161 -1.96 -1.08 -4.84
CA VAL A 161 -3.40 -1.17 -5.15
C VAL A 161 -3.73 -0.43 -6.45
N GLN A 162 -3.15 0.75 -6.66
CA GLN A 162 -3.33 1.52 -7.88
C GLN A 162 -2.80 0.78 -9.12
N THR A 163 -1.60 0.25 -9.05
CA THR A 163 -0.97 -0.50 -10.14
C THR A 163 -1.75 -1.77 -10.47
N GLN A 164 -2.18 -2.50 -9.45
CA GLN A 164 -3.00 -3.71 -9.63
C GLN A 164 -4.34 -3.40 -10.28
N LEU A 165 -4.99 -2.30 -9.90
CA LEU A 165 -6.25 -1.86 -10.49
C LEU A 165 -6.07 -1.55 -11.98
N ILE A 166 -5.03 -0.82 -12.35
CA ILE A 166 -4.71 -0.48 -13.74
C ILE A 166 -4.49 -1.77 -14.55
N ALA A 167 -3.68 -2.70 -14.04
CA ALA A 167 -3.40 -3.98 -14.68
C ALA A 167 -4.67 -4.80 -14.89
N THR A 168 -5.53 -4.92 -13.87
CA THR A 168 -6.78 -5.66 -13.95
C THR A 168 -7.75 -5.07 -14.99
N VAL A 169 -7.87 -3.74 -15.06
CA VAL A 169 -8.71 -3.08 -16.07
C VAL A 169 -8.17 -3.31 -17.48
N ALA A 170 -6.87 -3.19 -17.66
CA ALA A 170 -6.23 -3.42 -18.96
C ALA A 170 -6.38 -4.88 -19.42
N GLU A 171 -6.12 -5.83 -18.53
CA GLU A 171 -6.28 -7.26 -18.80
C GLU A 171 -7.72 -7.60 -19.19
N SER A 172 -8.70 -7.09 -18.43
CA SER A 172 -10.11 -7.32 -18.72
C SER A 172 -10.53 -6.72 -20.07
N TYR A 173 -10.02 -5.53 -20.41
CA TYR A 173 -10.28 -4.87 -21.68
C TYR A 173 -9.75 -5.66 -22.87
N TYR A 174 -8.48 -6.09 -22.84
CA TYR A 174 -7.89 -6.88 -23.90
C TYR A 174 -8.47 -8.29 -24.00
N THR A 175 -8.87 -8.87 -22.87
CA THR A 175 -9.60 -10.15 -22.86
C THR A 175 -10.93 -10.02 -23.57
N LEU A 176 -11.66 -8.93 -23.35
CA LEU A 176 -12.93 -8.68 -24.04
C LEU A 176 -12.70 -8.52 -25.55
N LEU A 177 -11.73 -7.75 -25.98
CA LEU A 177 -11.39 -7.60 -27.39
C LEU A 177 -11.01 -8.95 -28.06
N MET A 178 -10.26 -9.77 -27.37
CA MET A 178 -9.92 -11.12 -27.82
C MET A 178 -11.16 -11.98 -28.00
N LEU A 179 -12.11 -11.94 -27.07
CA LEU A 179 -13.35 -12.70 -27.14
C LEU A 179 -14.25 -12.21 -28.29
N ASP A 180 -14.34 -10.90 -28.49
CA ASP A 180 -15.09 -10.32 -29.62
C ASP A 180 -14.54 -10.80 -30.97
N GLU A 181 -13.21 -10.79 -31.14
CA GLU A 181 -12.55 -11.30 -32.33
C GLU A 181 -12.77 -12.80 -32.51
N GLN A 182 -12.72 -13.58 -31.43
CA GLN A 182 -12.99 -15.00 -31.47
C GLN A 182 -14.42 -15.30 -31.93
N VAL A 183 -15.39 -14.50 -31.49
CA VAL A 183 -16.79 -14.61 -31.94
C VAL A 183 -16.89 -14.30 -33.44
N ALA A 184 -16.23 -13.25 -33.91
CA ALA A 184 -16.23 -12.88 -35.33
C ALA A 184 -15.66 -14.00 -36.19
N VAL A 185 -14.45 -14.51 -35.87
CA VAL A 185 -13.81 -15.64 -36.61
C VAL A 185 -14.68 -16.90 -36.56
N THR A 186 -15.28 -17.21 -35.41
CA THR A 186 -16.14 -18.39 -35.29
C THR A 186 -17.37 -18.27 -36.17
N THR A 187 -17.98 -17.07 -36.20
CA THR A 187 -19.15 -16.80 -37.04
C THR A 187 -18.83 -16.97 -38.53
N GLU A 188 -17.72 -16.39 -38.99
CA GLU A 188 -17.24 -16.55 -40.37
C GLU A 188 -16.97 -18.02 -40.70
N THR A 189 -16.35 -18.75 -39.78
CA THR A 189 -16.09 -20.20 -39.95
C THR A 189 -17.38 -20.98 -40.10
N VAL A 190 -18.41 -20.70 -39.30
CA VAL A 190 -19.74 -21.35 -39.40
C VAL A 190 -20.39 -21.07 -40.75
N GLU A 191 -20.33 -19.85 -41.27
CA GLU A 191 -20.87 -19.53 -42.58
C GLU A 191 -20.12 -20.26 -43.70
N SER A 192 -18.80 -20.31 -43.65
CA SER A 192 -17.97 -21.07 -44.62
C SER A 192 -18.32 -22.56 -44.62
N TRP A 193 -18.53 -23.14 -43.42
CA TRP A 193 -18.98 -24.55 -43.34
C TRP A 193 -20.38 -24.77 -43.92
N LYS A 194 -21.30 -23.84 -43.72
CA LYS A 194 -22.65 -23.92 -44.34
C LYS A 194 -22.54 -23.90 -45.85
N GLU A 195 -21.72 -23.04 -46.41
CA GLU A 195 -21.48 -23.00 -47.87
C GLU A 195 -20.83 -24.26 -48.40
N TYR A 196 -19.81 -24.78 -47.71
CA TYR A 196 -19.17 -26.05 -48.04
C TYR A 196 -20.17 -27.21 -48.05
N ILE A 197 -20.99 -27.34 -47.00
CA ILE A 197 -22.04 -28.37 -46.92
C ILE A 197 -23.07 -28.21 -48.08
N ARG A 198 -23.43 -26.95 -48.43
CA ARG A 198 -24.32 -26.67 -49.55
C ARG A 198 -23.74 -27.17 -50.90
N SER A 199 -22.45 -26.89 -51.11
CA SER A 199 -21.72 -27.33 -52.28
C SER A 199 -21.59 -28.85 -52.35
N LEU A 200 -21.28 -29.52 -51.25
CA LEU A 200 -21.21 -30.97 -51.16
C LEU A 200 -22.58 -31.63 -51.45
N LYS A 201 -23.66 -31.07 -50.94
CA LYS A 201 -25.04 -31.53 -51.23
C LYS A 201 -25.38 -31.39 -52.73
N ALA A 202 -24.90 -30.34 -53.39
CA ALA A 202 -25.10 -30.16 -54.83
C ALA A 202 -24.28 -31.22 -55.64
N LEU A 203 -23.05 -31.47 -55.28
CA LEU A 203 -22.20 -32.52 -55.90
C LEU A 203 -22.81 -33.92 -55.69
N MET A 204 -23.33 -34.19 -54.50
CA MET A 204 -24.01 -35.46 -54.20
C MET A 204 -25.26 -35.66 -55.11
N ARG A 205 -26.07 -34.61 -55.32
CA ARG A 205 -27.21 -34.67 -56.24
C ARG A 205 -26.80 -34.90 -57.71
N ALA A 206 -25.60 -34.40 -58.09
CA ALA A 206 -25.02 -34.62 -59.40
C ALA A 206 -24.32 -35.99 -59.54
N GLY A 207 -24.32 -36.83 -58.52
CA GLY A 207 -23.65 -38.16 -58.55
C GLY A 207 -22.13 -38.10 -58.44
N GLN A 208 -21.56 -36.94 -58.07
CA GLN A 208 -20.11 -36.71 -57.99
C GLN A 208 -19.55 -36.74 -56.56
N ALA A 209 -20.39 -36.94 -55.54
CA ALA A 209 -19.96 -37.11 -54.15
C ALA A 209 -20.80 -38.19 -53.46
N ASP A 210 -20.19 -38.92 -52.54
CA ASP A 210 -20.84 -39.92 -51.72
C ASP A 210 -21.51 -39.32 -50.49
N ARG A 211 -22.54 -40.02 -49.98
CA ARG A 211 -23.33 -39.62 -48.80
C ARG A 211 -22.49 -39.52 -47.53
N ALA A 212 -21.40 -40.32 -47.43
CA ALA A 212 -20.46 -40.29 -46.35
C ALA A 212 -19.65 -38.98 -46.26
N THR A 213 -19.48 -38.28 -47.40
CA THR A 213 -18.74 -37.01 -47.48
C THR A 213 -19.55 -35.81 -46.93
N VAL A 214 -20.86 -35.96 -46.77
CA VAL A 214 -21.76 -34.88 -46.30
C VAL A 214 -22.10 -34.99 -44.82
N ASN A 215 -21.89 -36.13 -44.18
CA ASN A 215 -22.06 -36.37 -42.77
C ASN A 215 -20.76 -36.15 -41.98
#